data_ea0a04a1f6a5f79d83111ba73048bdc9
#
_entry.id   ea0a04a1f6a5f79d83111ba73048bdc9
#
_cell.length_a   1.000
_cell.length_b   1.000
_cell.length_c   1.000
_cell.angle_alpha   90.00
_cell.angle_beta   90.00
_cell.angle_gamma   90.00
#
_symmetry.space_group_name_H-M   'P 1'
#
loop_
_entity.id
_entity.type
_entity.pdbx_description
1 polymer ?
#
loop_
_entity_poly.entity_id
_entity_poly.type
_entity_poly.pdbx_seq_one_letter_code
_entity_poly.pdbx_strand_id
1 'polypeptide(L)'
;GTLFTLAIVLIAVWYGDLNLIAPVLTMFFLTTYGVLNIAAGTERFLGSPSFRPKFKVHWVFSFLGALGCLAVMFLINSGATFIALLFVALIFIWLKGRQLQSTWGDIGRGLRMAIIKSSLMKLSEDHDPKNWRPNPLVLAGSPTKRWHLIEFANNFTQNKGILSIASVLTQENISHKKLISIKDHINSYLRKRGVRALVKVIYSNNAYEGLFQIAQSYGLGALQPNTVIIGESESTHDKAAY
;
A
#
# COMPACT_ATOMS: atom_id res chain seq x y z
N GLY A 1 24.56 22.55 18.19
CA GLY A 1 25.14 22.07 16.90
C GLY A 1 26.51 22.67 16.66
N THR A 2 26.65 23.99 16.46
CA THR A 2 27.87 24.66 15.96
C THR A 2 29.12 24.43 16.81
N LEU A 3 29.02 24.52 18.14
CA LEU A 3 30.15 24.26 19.06
C LEU A 3 30.61 22.81 19.00
N PHE A 4 29.66 21.87 18.87
CA PHE A 4 29.99 20.45 18.76
C PHE A 4 30.69 20.14 17.43
N THR A 5 30.22 20.72 16.34
CA THR A 5 30.85 20.58 15.03
C THR A 5 32.25 21.21 15.02
N LEU A 6 32.42 22.40 15.64
CA LEU A 6 33.71 23.05 15.79
C LEU A 6 34.70 22.18 16.56
N ALA A 7 34.27 21.58 17.67
CA ALA A 7 35.12 20.69 18.45
C ALA A 7 35.60 19.46 17.66
N ILE A 8 34.70 18.83 16.89
CA ILE A 8 35.05 17.71 16.00
C ILE A 8 36.06 18.14 14.94
N VAL A 9 35.85 19.31 14.30
CA VAL A 9 36.77 19.83 13.28
C VAL A 9 38.14 20.11 13.88
N LEU A 10 38.23 20.74 15.05
CA LEU A 10 39.49 21.01 15.72
C LEU A 10 40.25 19.72 16.09
N ILE A 11 39.56 18.72 16.58
CA ILE A 11 40.13 17.40 16.86
C ILE A 11 40.64 16.73 15.58
N ALA A 12 39.85 16.77 14.49
CA ALA A 12 40.24 16.21 13.21
C ALA A 12 41.48 16.90 12.61
N VAL A 13 41.55 18.22 12.73
CA VAL A 13 42.72 18.99 12.24
C VAL A 13 43.96 18.71 13.11
N TRP A 14 43.81 18.52 14.42
CA TRP A 14 44.91 18.23 15.31
C TRP A 14 45.51 16.84 15.09
N TYR A 15 44.70 15.84 14.87
CA TYR A 15 45.15 14.44 14.73
C TYR A 15 45.31 13.99 13.27
N GLY A 16 44.80 14.74 12.31
CA GLY A 16 44.61 14.24 10.95
C GLY A 16 45.70 14.71 9.98
N ASP A 17 46.35 13.75 9.34
CA ASP A 17 47.02 13.96 8.09
C ASP A 17 45.94 14.20 6.99
N LEU A 18 46.21 15.13 6.09
CA LEU A 18 45.33 15.47 4.96
C LEU A 18 44.95 14.24 4.13
N ASN A 19 45.88 13.30 3.99
CA ASN A 19 45.67 12.04 3.28
C ASN A 19 44.69 11.09 3.95
N LEU A 20 44.45 11.22 5.25
CA LEU A 20 43.48 10.46 6.00
C LEU A 20 42.09 11.15 6.02
N ILE A 21 42.09 12.48 6.11
CA ILE A 21 40.83 13.26 6.23
C ILE A 21 40.10 13.32 4.90
N ALA A 22 40.82 13.53 3.79
CA ALA A 22 40.18 13.69 2.48
C ALA A 22 39.34 12.49 2.02
N PRO A 23 39.78 11.23 2.12
CA PRO A 23 38.94 10.05 1.80
C PRO A 23 37.73 9.95 2.69
N VAL A 24 37.86 10.21 4.01
CA VAL A 24 36.73 10.14 4.97
C VAL A 24 35.67 11.18 4.61
N LEU A 25 36.09 12.42 4.35
CA LEU A 25 35.18 13.49 3.96
C LEU A 25 34.46 13.16 2.65
N THR A 26 35.18 12.64 1.67
CA THR A 26 34.63 12.21 0.38
C THR A 26 33.59 11.11 0.56
N MET A 27 33.86 10.14 1.44
CA MET A 27 32.90 9.07 1.77
C MET A 27 31.60 9.62 2.38
N PHE A 28 31.67 10.61 3.27
CA PHE A 28 30.48 11.26 3.82
C PHE A 28 29.64 11.96 2.74
N PHE A 29 30.28 12.68 1.83
CA PHE A 29 29.61 13.32 0.71
C PHE A 29 28.96 12.29 -0.22
N LEU A 30 29.69 11.27 -0.62
CA LEU A 30 29.18 10.22 -1.51
C LEU A 30 28.00 9.46 -0.87
N THR A 31 28.09 9.15 0.43
CA THR A 31 26.98 8.53 1.18
C THR A 31 25.76 9.43 1.17
N THR A 32 25.92 10.72 1.45
CA THR A 32 24.81 11.69 1.47
C THR A 32 24.18 11.83 0.09
N TYR A 33 24.99 12.02 -0.96
CA TYR A 33 24.48 12.12 -2.33
C TYR A 33 23.85 10.81 -2.81
N GLY A 34 24.42 9.67 -2.44
CA GLY A 34 23.85 8.36 -2.74
C GLY A 34 22.45 8.20 -2.14
N VAL A 35 22.28 8.52 -0.86
CA VAL A 35 20.98 8.46 -0.17
C VAL A 35 19.98 9.45 -0.76
N LEU A 36 20.40 10.69 -1.07
CA LEU A 36 19.53 11.69 -1.71
C LEU A 36 19.06 11.23 -3.09
N ASN A 37 19.95 10.65 -3.88
CA ASN A 37 19.61 10.10 -5.19
C ASN A 37 18.64 8.92 -5.09
N ILE A 38 18.83 8.01 -4.13
CA ILE A 38 17.88 6.91 -3.86
C ILE A 38 16.52 7.48 -3.46
N ALA A 39 16.48 8.44 -2.55
CA ALA A 39 15.24 9.06 -2.10
C ALA A 39 14.49 9.74 -3.27
N ALA A 40 15.18 10.58 -4.04
CA ALA A 40 14.60 11.27 -5.19
C ALA A 40 14.14 10.29 -6.28
N GLY A 41 14.93 9.26 -6.58
CA GLY A 41 14.58 8.20 -7.53
C GLY A 41 13.34 7.44 -7.10
N THR A 42 13.25 7.07 -5.83
CA THR A 42 12.11 6.34 -5.24
C THR A 42 10.84 7.18 -5.28
N GLU A 43 10.88 8.43 -4.82
CA GLU A 43 9.73 9.34 -4.83
C GLU A 43 9.18 9.54 -6.26
N ARG A 44 10.08 9.65 -7.22
CA ARG A 44 9.69 9.81 -8.62
C ARG A 44 9.13 8.54 -9.23
N PHE A 45 9.74 7.39 -8.95
CA PHE A 45 9.25 6.08 -9.38
C PHE A 45 7.84 5.80 -8.87
N LEU A 46 7.57 6.15 -7.60
CA LEU A 46 6.27 5.99 -6.96
C LEU A 46 5.22 7.00 -7.45
N GLY A 47 5.65 8.05 -8.15
CA GLY A 47 4.74 9.12 -8.58
C GLY A 47 4.08 9.83 -7.40
N SER A 48 4.82 10.06 -6.31
CA SER A 48 4.32 10.70 -5.10
C SER A 48 3.74 12.09 -5.39
N PRO A 49 2.48 12.38 -5.01
CA PRO A 49 1.84 13.68 -5.27
C PRO A 49 2.54 14.86 -4.56
N SER A 50 3.26 14.56 -3.48
CA SER A 50 4.01 15.55 -2.69
C SER A 50 5.38 15.89 -3.31
N PHE A 51 5.91 15.03 -4.17
CA PHE A 51 7.18 15.25 -4.84
C PHE A 51 7.00 16.06 -6.12
N ARG A 52 7.29 17.38 -6.06
CA ARG A 52 7.14 18.33 -7.18
C ARG A 52 8.46 19.00 -7.53
N PRO A 53 9.41 18.28 -8.15
CA PRO A 53 10.70 18.89 -8.51
C PRO A 53 10.52 19.92 -9.63
N LYS A 54 11.31 20.99 -9.60
CA LYS A 54 11.35 22.01 -10.66
C LYS A 54 11.80 21.44 -12.00
N PHE A 55 12.72 20.48 -11.97
CA PHE A 55 13.24 19.80 -13.17
C PHE A 55 12.70 18.37 -13.27
N LYS A 56 12.25 18.01 -14.46
CA LYS A 56 11.72 16.67 -14.74
C LYS A 56 12.86 15.78 -15.25
N VAL A 57 13.58 15.12 -14.34
CA VAL A 57 14.62 14.12 -14.66
C VAL A 57 14.02 12.72 -14.53
N HIS A 58 14.28 11.81 -15.45
CA HIS A 58 13.78 10.44 -15.34
C HIS A 58 14.38 9.72 -14.11
N TRP A 59 13.58 8.91 -13.41
CA TRP A 59 13.99 8.23 -12.17
C TRP A 59 15.26 7.36 -12.31
N VAL A 60 15.49 6.81 -13.50
CA VAL A 60 16.68 5.99 -13.82
C VAL A 60 17.97 6.77 -13.58
N PHE A 61 18.03 8.05 -13.93
CA PHE A 61 19.25 8.87 -13.72
C PHE A 61 19.57 9.04 -12.24
N SER A 62 18.55 9.13 -11.38
CA SER A 62 18.76 9.20 -9.93
C SER A 62 19.34 7.88 -9.40
N PHE A 63 18.85 6.73 -9.84
CA PHE A 63 19.44 5.45 -9.44
C PHE A 63 20.82 5.22 -10.01
N LEU A 64 21.09 5.65 -11.25
CA LEU A 64 22.44 5.65 -11.82
C LEU A 64 23.40 6.53 -11.01
N GLY A 65 22.96 7.71 -10.58
CA GLY A 65 23.73 8.57 -9.69
C GLY A 65 24.05 7.91 -8.35
N ALA A 66 23.08 7.24 -7.75
CA ALA A 66 23.29 6.48 -6.51
C ALA A 66 24.28 5.33 -6.70
N LEU A 67 24.16 4.58 -7.80
CA LEU A 67 25.07 3.51 -8.16
C LEU A 67 26.48 4.04 -8.40
N GLY A 68 26.62 5.18 -9.09
CA GLY A 68 27.89 5.87 -9.29
C GLY A 68 28.56 6.27 -7.97
N CYS A 69 27.80 6.86 -7.04
CA CYS A 69 28.31 7.17 -5.70
C CYS A 69 28.84 5.91 -5.00
N LEU A 70 28.06 4.83 -5.04
CA LEU A 70 28.44 3.55 -4.42
C LEU A 70 29.71 2.97 -5.07
N ALA A 71 29.79 2.97 -6.39
CA ALA A 71 30.96 2.48 -7.13
C ALA A 71 32.23 3.26 -6.75
N VAL A 72 32.15 4.59 -6.69
CA VAL A 72 33.29 5.43 -6.30
C VAL A 72 33.69 5.17 -4.84
N MET A 73 32.72 4.96 -3.93
CA MET A 73 33.01 4.60 -2.53
C MET A 73 33.82 3.29 -2.45
N PHE A 74 33.44 2.27 -3.22
CA PHE A 74 34.18 1.00 -3.27
C PHE A 74 35.59 1.15 -3.86
N LEU A 75 35.78 2.03 -4.85
CA LEU A 75 37.07 2.31 -5.43
C LEU A 75 38.03 3.05 -4.47
N ILE A 76 37.49 3.92 -3.60
CA ILE A 76 38.28 4.64 -2.60
C ILE A 76 38.73 3.71 -1.47
N ASN A 77 37.74 3.03 -0.82
CA ASN A 77 38.02 2.10 0.26
C ASN A 77 36.80 1.18 0.50
N SER A 78 36.93 -0.08 0.11
CA SER A 78 35.86 -1.07 0.23
C SER A 78 35.47 -1.34 1.70
N GLY A 79 36.44 -1.42 2.61
CA GLY A 79 36.18 -1.65 4.03
C GLY A 79 35.38 -0.50 4.68
N ALA A 80 35.79 0.75 4.43
CA ALA A 80 35.08 1.92 4.92
C ALA A 80 33.66 2.02 4.30
N THR A 81 33.49 1.57 3.05
CA THR A 81 32.18 1.54 2.39
C THR A 81 31.21 0.61 3.12
N PHE A 82 31.63 -0.61 3.50
CA PHE A 82 30.80 -1.52 4.28
C PHE A 82 30.39 -0.92 5.64
N ILE A 83 31.33 -0.26 6.32
CA ILE A 83 31.04 0.41 7.59
C ILE A 83 30.02 1.54 7.38
N ALA A 84 30.17 2.36 6.35
CA ALA A 84 29.24 3.45 6.01
C ALA A 84 27.83 2.90 5.70
N LEU A 85 27.73 1.85 4.90
CA LEU A 85 26.45 1.21 4.58
C LEU A 85 25.78 0.61 5.83
N LEU A 86 26.56 -0.03 6.71
CA LEU A 86 26.08 -0.55 7.98
C LEU A 86 25.50 0.58 8.85
N PHE A 87 26.22 1.71 8.93
CA PHE A 87 25.79 2.87 9.70
C PHE A 87 24.48 3.46 9.17
N VAL A 88 24.35 3.61 7.85
CA VAL A 88 23.12 4.08 7.20
C VAL A 88 21.96 3.11 7.47
N ALA A 89 22.21 1.80 7.38
CA ALA A 89 21.19 0.78 7.68
C ALA A 89 20.75 0.82 9.14
N LEU A 90 21.67 0.95 10.10
CA LEU A 90 21.35 1.07 11.52
C LEU A 90 20.54 2.33 11.83
N ILE A 91 20.92 3.48 11.26
CA ILE A 91 20.17 4.74 11.40
C ILE A 91 18.76 4.57 10.82
N PHE A 92 18.64 3.97 9.65
CA PHE A 92 17.35 3.72 9.02
C PHE A 92 16.44 2.82 9.87
N ILE A 93 16.96 1.71 10.40
CA ILE A 93 16.22 0.79 11.27
C ILE A 93 15.79 1.51 12.56
N TRP A 94 16.70 2.29 13.15
CA TRP A 94 16.42 3.04 14.38
C TRP A 94 15.33 4.10 14.17
N LEU A 95 15.40 4.88 13.09
CA LEU A 95 14.40 5.87 12.73
C LEU A 95 13.04 5.22 12.44
N LYS A 96 13.04 4.08 11.73
CA LYS A 96 11.82 3.31 11.45
C LYS A 96 11.15 2.82 12.74
N GLY A 97 11.94 2.40 13.74
CA GLY A 97 11.42 1.96 15.04
C GLY A 97 10.77 3.08 15.86
N ARG A 98 11.17 4.33 15.64
CA ARG A 98 10.64 5.50 16.39
C ARG A 98 9.31 6.02 15.88
N GLN A 99 8.68 5.39 14.89
CA GLN A 99 7.39 5.83 14.31
C GLN A 99 7.30 7.35 14.16
N LEU A 100 8.35 7.97 13.64
CA LEU A 100 8.31 9.39 13.33
C LEU A 100 7.13 9.59 12.40
N GLN A 101 6.11 10.34 12.82
CA GLN A 101 5.00 10.74 11.96
C GLN A 101 5.61 11.59 10.85
N SER A 102 6.04 10.91 9.80
CA SER A 102 6.59 11.58 8.64
C SER A 102 5.42 12.20 7.89
N THR A 103 5.48 13.48 7.65
CA THR A 103 4.61 14.20 6.70
C THR A 103 4.79 13.68 5.27
N TRP A 104 5.75 12.80 5.05
CA TRP A 104 6.04 12.12 3.79
C TRP A 104 5.20 10.85 3.73
N GLY A 105 4.45 10.68 2.65
CA GLY A 105 3.57 9.53 2.48
C GLY A 105 4.31 8.21 2.68
N ASP A 106 3.64 7.23 3.26
CA ASP A 106 4.16 5.87 3.46
C ASP A 106 4.61 5.30 2.09
N ILE A 107 5.93 5.15 1.92
CA ILE A 107 6.55 4.60 0.69
C ILE A 107 5.92 3.24 0.34
N GLY A 108 5.65 2.39 1.35
CA GLY A 108 5.00 1.11 1.15
C GLY A 108 3.58 1.25 0.61
N ARG A 109 2.85 2.27 1.03
CA ARG A 109 1.52 2.58 0.48
C ARG A 109 1.62 3.09 -0.95
N GLY A 110 2.59 3.97 -1.23
CA GLY A 110 2.87 4.48 -2.57
C GLY A 110 3.21 3.37 -3.54
N LEU A 111 4.10 2.44 -3.16
CA LEU A 111 4.47 1.29 -3.96
C LEU A 111 3.27 0.39 -4.26
N ARG A 112 2.49 0.02 -3.23
CA ARG A 112 1.26 -0.77 -3.42
C ARG A 112 0.29 -0.09 -4.38
N MET A 113 0.12 1.23 -4.26
CA MET A 113 -0.78 1.99 -5.13
C MET A 113 -0.27 2.04 -6.58
N ALA A 114 1.03 2.19 -6.78
CA ALA A 114 1.65 2.18 -8.11
C ALA A 114 1.48 0.80 -8.80
N ILE A 115 1.68 -0.29 -8.04
CA ILE A 115 1.48 -1.66 -8.53
C ILE A 115 0.01 -1.90 -8.87
N ILE A 116 -0.93 -1.55 -7.97
CA ILE A 116 -2.37 -1.70 -8.20
C ILE A 116 -2.79 -0.93 -9.45
N LYS A 117 -2.40 0.34 -9.57
CA LYS A 117 -2.71 1.16 -10.74
C LYS A 117 -2.20 0.53 -12.04
N SER A 118 -0.92 0.14 -12.07
CA SER A 118 -0.30 -0.46 -13.27
C SER A 118 -0.97 -1.78 -13.63
N SER A 119 -1.21 -2.65 -12.63
CA SER A 119 -1.87 -3.95 -12.85
C SER A 119 -3.32 -3.80 -13.30
N LEU A 120 -4.07 -2.86 -12.70
CA LEU A 120 -5.47 -2.63 -13.06
C LEU A 120 -5.62 -2.13 -14.49
N MET A 121 -4.74 -1.21 -14.93
CA MET A 121 -4.76 -0.69 -16.30
C MET A 121 -4.39 -1.75 -17.34
N LYS A 122 -3.48 -2.66 -17.02
CA LYS A 122 -3.12 -3.78 -17.90
C LYS A 122 -4.21 -4.86 -17.95
N LEU A 123 -4.86 -5.11 -16.81
CA LEU A 123 -5.90 -6.14 -16.71
C LEU A 123 -7.12 -5.82 -17.60
N SER A 124 -7.41 -4.54 -17.87
CA SER A 124 -8.52 -4.14 -18.74
C SER A 124 -8.32 -4.50 -20.21
N GLU A 125 -7.11 -4.83 -20.61
CA GLU A 125 -6.73 -5.16 -21.99
C GLU A 125 -6.62 -6.67 -22.24
N ASP A 126 -6.55 -7.50 -21.17
CA ASP A 126 -6.30 -8.94 -21.26
C ASP A 126 -7.57 -9.74 -20.93
N HIS A 127 -8.19 -10.33 -21.97
CA HIS A 127 -9.38 -11.17 -21.87
C HIS A 127 -9.06 -12.66 -22.12
N ASP A 128 -7.91 -13.18 -21.65
CA ASP A 128 -7.59 -14.61 -21.82
C ASP A 128 -8.48 -15.48 -20.91
N PRO A 129 -9.33 -16.35 -21.48
CA PRO A 129 -10.19 -17.27 -20.72
C PRO A 129 -9.45 -18.21 -19.79
N LYS A 130 -8.18 -18.50 -20.07
CA LYS A 130 -7.34 -19.36 -19.21
C LYS A 130 -6.97 -18.73 -17.88
N ASN A 131 -7.06 -17.41 -17.79
CA ASN A 131 -6.79 -16.61 -16.59
C ASN A 131 -8.05 -16.32 -15.78
N TRP A 132 -9.18 -16.92 -16.12
CA TRP A 132 -10.43 -16.73 -15.39
C TRP A 132 -10.27 -17.11 -13.92
N ARG A 133 -10.75 -16.23 -13.04
CA ARG A 133 -10.76 -16.42 -11.59
C ARG A 133 -12.13 -16.07 -11.02
N PRO A 134 -12.64 -16.82 -10.03
CA PRO A 134 -13.90 -16.47 -9.40
C PRO A 134 -13.76 -15.17 -8.59
N ASN A 135 -14.52 -14.15 -8.95
CA ASN A 135 -14.64 -12.90 -8.21
C ASN A 135 -16.07 -12.76 -7.67
N PRO A 136 -16.45 -13.53 -6.64
CA PRO A 136 -17.81 -13.53 -6.14
C PRO A 136 -18.16 -12.26 -5.37
N LEU A 137 -19.34 -11.73 -5.65
CA LEU A 137 -20.02 -10.72 -4.86
C LEU A 137 -21.10 -11.43 -4.03
N VAL A 138 -20.91 -11.48 -2.71
CA VAL A 138 -21.86 -12.08 -1.79
C VAL A 138 -22.78 -11.01 -1.23
N LEU A 139 -24.07 -11.14 -1.51
CA LEU A 139 -25.11 -10.27 -1.01
C LEU A 139 -25.66 -10.87 0.31
N ALA A 140 -24.90 -10.69 1.39
CA ALA A 140 -25.16 -11.40 2.64
C ALA A 140 -26.24 -10.75 3.53
N GLY A 141 -26.61 -9.49 3.29
CA GLY A 141 -27.45 -8.71 4.22
C GLY A 141 -26.75 -8.57 5.57
N SER A 142 -27.00 -9.48 6.52
CA SER A 142 -26.25 -9.57 7.77
C SER A 142 -25.21 -10.70 7.70
N PRO A 143 -23.91 -10.38 7.57
CA PRO A 143 -22.84 -11.38 7.45
C PRO A 143 -22.74 -12.35 8.63
N THR A 144 -23.16 -11.92 9.83
CA THR A 144 -23.14 -12.76 11.03
C THR A 144 -24.23 -13.82 11.01
N LYS A 145 -25.40 -13.49 10.49
CA LYS A 145 -26.53 -14.44 10.39
C LYS A 145 -26.40 -15.39 9.20
N ARG A 146 -25.80 -14.92 8.11
CA ARG A 146 -25.66 -15.68 6.86
C ARG A 146 -24.20 -16.07 6.60
N TRP A 147 -23.52 -16.54 7.63
CA TRP A 147 -22.12 -16.96 7.55
C TRP A 147 -21.87 -18.05 6.48
N HIS A 148 -22.79 -18.99 6.35
CA HIS A 148 -22.70 -20.09 5.39
C HIS A 148 -22.48 -19.62 3.93
N LEU A 149 -23.08 -18.49 3.53
CA LEU A 149 -22.88 -17.91 2.19
C LEU A 149 -21.44 -17.41 2.00
N ILE A 150 -20.89 -16.79 3.04
CA ILE A 150 -19.52 -16.27 3.04
C ILE A 150 -18.52 -17.41 3.03
N GLU A 151 -18.75 -18.43 3.83
CA GLU A 151 -17.91 -19.63 3.89
C GLU A 151 -17.92 -20.38 2.56
N PHE A 152 -19.09 -20.56 1.95
CA PHE A 152 -19.21 -21.14 0.60
C PHE A 152 -18.43 -20.32 -0.43
N ALA A 153 -18.61 -19.01 -0.45
CA ALA A 153 -17.91 -18.11 -1.37
C ALA A 153 -16.39 -18.13 -1.16
N ASN A 154 -15.93 -18.18 0.08
CA ASN A 154 -14.52 -18.27 0.40
C ASN A 154 -13.91 -19.59 -0.09
N ASN A 155 -14.61 -20.71 0.12
CA ASN A 155 -14.19 -22.03 -0.37
C ASN A 155 -14.22 -22.10 -1.90
N PHE A 156 -15.23 -21.50 -2.54
CA PHE A 156 -15.33 -21.38 -3.99
C PHE A 156 -14.17 -20.58 -4.58
N THR A 157 -13.77 -19.50 -3.91
CA THR A 157 -12.67 -18.62 -4.36
C THR A 157 -11.29 -19.27 -4.21
N GLN A 158 -11.10 -20.16 -3.23
CA GLN A 158 -9.82 -20.84 -2.94
C GLN A 158 -8.62 -19.87 -2.85
N ASN A 159 -8.81 -18.66 -2.38
CA ASN A 159 -7.81 -17.58 -2.35
C ASN A 159 -7.22 -17.21 -3.75
N LYS A 160 -7.83 -17.64 -4.85
CA LYS A 160 -7.37 -17.34 -6.22
C LYS A 160 -8.04 -16.12 -6.84
N GLY A 161 -9.19 -15.72 -6.32
CA GLY A 161 -9.96 -14.57 -6.77
C GLY A 161 -10.17 -13.53 -5.67
N ILE A 162 -11.02 -12.54 -5.95
CA ILE A 162 -11.34 -11.46 -5.03
C ILE A 162 -12.75 -11.67 -4.48
N LEU A 163 -12.84 -12.01 -3.20
CA LEU A 163 -14.12 -12.13 -2.50
C LEU A 163 -14.60 -10.73 -2.09
N SER A 164 -15.83 -10.41 -2.47
CA SER A 164 -16.52 -9.17 -2.09
C SER A 164 -17.80 -9.48 -1.34
N ILE A 165 -18.03 -8.77 -0.24
CA ILE A 165 -19.21 -8.94 0.60
C ILE A 165 -19.94 -7.61 0.64
N ALA A 166 -21.21 -7.63 0.25
CA ALA A 166 -22.05 -6.45 0.27
C ALA A 166 -23.21 -6.61 1.27
N SER A 167 -23.50 -5.53 1.96
CA SER A 167 -24.59 -5.43 2.93
C SER A 167 -25.40 -4.18 2.64
N VAL A 168 -26.71 -4.33 2.48
CA VAL A 168 -27.66 -3.23 2.30
C VAL A 168 -28.39 -2.99 3.61
N LEU A 169 -28.43 -1.75 4.05
CA LEU A 169 -29.16 -1.31 5.23
C LEU A 169 -30.38 -0.53 4.77
N THR A 170 -31.55 -0.92 5.26
CA THR A 170 -32.84 -0.29 4.89
C THR A 170 -33.36 0.69 5.93
N GLN A 171 -32.58 0.94 6.99
CA GLN A 171 -32.97 1.82 8.07
C GLN A 171 -32.83 3.29 7.66
N GLU A 172 -33.90 4.09 7.77
CA GLU A 172 -33.89 5.53 7.49
C GLU A 172 -32.92 6.29 8.39
N ASN A 173 -32.32 7.36 7.87
CA ASN A 173 -31.44 8.28 8.59
C ASN A 173 -30.16 7.67 9.19
N ILE A 174 -29.51 6.74 8.47
CA ILE A 174 -28.21 6.23 8.91
C ILE A 174 -27.11 7.28 8.65
N SER A 175 -26.48 7.74 9.74
CA SER A 175 -25.32 8.61 9.64
C SER A 175 -24.14 7.91 8.94
N HIS A 176 -23.37 8.66 8.15
CA HIS A 176 -22.15 8.17 7.50
C HIS A 176 -21.16 7.51 8.49
N LYS A 177 -21.06 8.04 9.71
CA LYS A 177 -20.26 7.45 10.79
C LYS A 177 -20.73 6.02 11.15
N LYS A 178 -22.05 5.79 11.17
CA LYS A 178 -22.63 4.48 11.49
C LYS A 178 -22.34 3.45 10.37
N LEU A 179 -22.36 3.88 9.10
CA LEU A 179 -21.97 3.02 7.98
C LEU A 179 -20.50 2.57 8.07
N ILE A 180 -19.59 3.48 8.42
CA ILE A 180 -18.17 3.16 8.63
C ILE A 180 -18.01 2.18 9.78
N SER A 181 -18.67 2.43 10.92
CA SER A 181 -18.61 1.53 12.09
C SER A 181 -19.09 0.12 11.78
N ILE A 182 -20.21 -0.02 11.04
CA ILE A 182 -20.72 -1.32 10.60
C ILE A 182 -19.73 -2.02 9.67
N LYS A 183 -19.17 -1.30 8.71
CA LYS A 183 -18.13 -1.84 7.82
C LYS A 183 -16.92 -2.36 8.59
N ASP A 184 -16.44 -1.60 9.59
CA ASP A 184 -15.30 -1.98 10.41
C ASP A 184 -15.62 -3.19 11.30
N HIS A 185 -16.84 -3.27 11.81
CA HIS A 185 -17.32 -4.42 12.56
C HIS A 185 -17.33 -5.70 11.69
N ILE A 186 -17.86 -5.59 10.47
CA ILE A 186 -17.87 -6.71 9.51
C ILE A 186 -16.43 -7.12 9.16
N ASN A 187 -15.56 -6.18 8.87
CA ASN A 187 -14.15 -6.46 8.58
C ASN A 187 -13.45 -7.19 9.74
N SER A 188 -13.72 -6.76 10.98
CA SER A 188 -13.14 -7.38 12.17
C SER A 188 -13.67 -8.80 12.37
N TYR A 189 -14.98 -9.02 12.13
CA TYR A 189 -15.62 -10.34 12.20
C TYR A 189 -15.03 -11.32 11.19
N LEU A 190 -14.83 -10.88 9.94
CA LEU A 190 -14.23 -11.68 8.87
C LEU A 190 -12.78 -12.04 9.18
N ARG A 191 -12.00 -11.07 9.65
CA ARG A 191 -10.59 -11.30 10.03
C ARG A 191 -10.43 -12.32 11.14
N LYS A 192 -11.31 -12.29 12.16
CA LYS A 192 -11.29 -13.26 13.24
C LYS A 192 -11.54 -14.70 12.76
N ARG A 193 -12.21 -14.86 11.62
CA ARG A 193 -12.50 -16.16 10.98
C ARG A 193 -11.55 -16.49 9.82
N GLY A 194 -10.48 -15.71 9.65
CA GLY A 194 -9.46 -15.96 8.62
C GLY A 194 -9.90 -15.63 7.19
N VAL A 195 -11.07 -14.99 7.00
CA VAL A 195 -11.58 -14.62 5.67
C VAL A 195 -11.09 -13.23 5.28
N ARG A 196 -10.48 -13.12 4.10
CA ARG A 196 -10.06 -11.87 3.48
C ARG A 196 -11.04 -11.48 2.38
N ALA A 197 -11.82 -10.44 2.62
CA ALA A 197 -12.79 -9.96 1.65
C ALA A 197 -12.85 -8.43 1.60
N LEU A 198 -13.32 -7.90 0.48
CA LEU A 198 -13.65 -6.49 0.34
C LEU A 198 -15.08 -6.28 0.85
N VAL A 199 -15.27 -5.37 1.80
CA VAL A 199 -16.58 -5.12 2.39
C VAL A 199 -17.15 -3.80 1.87
N LYS A 200 -18.37 -3.85 1.33
CA LYS A 200 -19.16 -2.70 0.93
C LYS A 200 -20.46 -2.68 1.73
N VAL A 201 -20.76 -1.56 2.37
CA VAL A 201 -22.03 -1.33 3.05
C VAL A 201 -22.65 -0.11 2.41
N ILE A 202 -23.90 -0.22 2.02
CA ILE A 202 -24.69 0.90 1.48
C ILE A 202 -26.01 1.02 2.22
N TYR A 203 -26.61 2.19 2.10
CA TYR A 203 -27.99 2.46 2.47
C TYR A 203 -28.86 2.51 1.23
N SER A 204 -30.04 1.93 1.30
CA SER A 204 -31.09 2.05 0.31
C SER A 204 -32.46 2.01 1.00
N ASN A 205 -33.47 2.68 0.45
CA ASN A 205 -34.83 2.67 0.98
C ASN A 205 -35.44 1.27 0.88
N ASN A 206 -35.08 0.51 -0.14
CA ASN A 206 -35.49 -0.87 -0.36
C ASN A 206 -34.27 -1.78 -0.49
N ALA A 207 -34.30 -2.93 0.17
CA ALA A 207 -33.21 -3.91 0.13
C ALA A 207 -32.95 -4.39 -1.30
N TYR A 208 -34.01 -4.66 -2.07
CA TYR A 208 -33.92 -5.13 -3.45
C TYR A 208 -33.25 -4.10 -4.38
N GLU A 209 -33.68 -2.85 -4.31
CA GLU A 209 -33.06 -1.76 -5.07
C GLU A 209 -31.57 -1.58 -4.71
N GLY A 210 -31.25 -1.66 -3.44
CA GLY A 210 -29.88 -1.57 -2.96
C GLY A 210 -29.00 -2.72 -3.47
N LEU A 211 -29.52 -3.96 -3.47
CA LEU A 211 -28.81 -5.12 -4.02
C LEU A 211 -28.58 -4.96 -5.52
N PHE A 212 -29.59 -4.49 -6.26
CA PHE A 212 -29.50 -4.26 -7.70
C PHE A 212 -28.49 -3.16 -8.03
N GLN A 213 -28.52 -2.05 -7.30
CA GLN A 213 -27.55 -0.97 -7.44
C GLN A 213 -26.12 -1.46 -7.20
N ILE A 214 -25.90 -2.28 -6.15
CA ILE A 214 -24.59 -2.85 -5.91
C ILE A 214 -24.18 -3.77 -7.05
N ALA A 215 -25.03 -4.68 -7.48
CA ALA A 215 -24.73 -5.64 -8.52
C ALA A 215 -24.34 -4.95 -9.84
N GLN A 216 -24.98 -3.83 -10.16
CA GLN A 216 -24.67 -3.06 -11.37
C GLN A 216 -23.44 -2.16 -11.25
N SER A 217 -23.18 -1.57 -10.08
CA SER A 217 -22.17 -0.53 -9.92
C SER A 217 -20.89 -1.01 -9.22
N TYR A 218 -20.87 -2.23 -8.70
CA TYR A 218 -19.73 -2.72 -7.95
C TYR A 218 -18.63 -3.22 -8.87
N GLY A 219 -17.45 -2.66 -8.65
CA GLY A 219 -16.26 -3.04 -9.39
C GLY A 219 -15.39 -1.84 -9.72
N LEU A 220 -14.23 -2.10 -10.28
CA LEU A 220 -13.29 -1.08 -10.74
C LEU A 220 -12.62 -1.56 -12.03
N GLY A 221 -13.05 -1.03 -13.18
CA GLY A 221 -12.54 -1.46 -14.49
C GLY A 221 -12.74 -2.97 -14.70
N ALA A 222 -11.68 -3.69 -15.01
CA ALA A 222 -11.71 -5.14 -15.22
C ALA A 222 -11.94 -5.96 -13.94
N LEU A 223 -11.78 -5.35 -12.75
CA LEU A 223 -12.08 -6.00 -11.47
C LEU A 223 -13.57 -5.89 -11.13
N GLN A 224 -14.41 -6.50 -11.96
CA GLN A 224 -15.84 -6.64 -11.70
C GLN A 224 -16.13 -8.04 -11.16
N PRO A 225 -17.16 -8.19 -10.29
CA PRO A 225 -17.65 -9.50 -9.93
C PRO A 225 -18.15 -10.24 -11.17
N ASN A 226 -17.75 -11.49 -11.30
CA ASN A 226 -18.22 -12.39 -12.37
C ASN A 226 -19.20 -13.45 -11.84
N THR A 227 -19.46 -13.44 -10.54
CA THR A 227 -20.36 -14.35 -9.86
C THR A 227 -21.09 -13.59 -8.76
N VAL A 228 -22.40 -13.71 -8.68
CA VAL A 228 -23.22 -13.13 -7.59
C VAL A 228 -23.81 -14.26 -6.77
N ILE A 229 -23.64 -14.19 -5.45
CA ILE A 229 -24.18 -15.18 -4.50
C ILE A 229 -25.21 -14.48 -3.61
N ILE A 230 -26.43 -14.96 -3.68
CA ILE A 230 -27.57 -14.43 -2.92
C ILE A 230 -28.17 -15.57 -2.08
N GLY A 231 -28.54 -15.28 -0.85
CA GLY A 231 -29.23 -16.22 0.01
C GLY A 231 -30.72 -16.06 -0.08
N GLU A 232 -31.44 -17.15 -0.09
CA GLU A 232 -32.91 -17.15 -0.01
C GLU A 232 -33.40 -16.64 1.35
N SER A 233 -34.55 -15.95 1.38
CA SER A 233 -35.19 -15.51 2.61
C SER A 233 -35.93 -16.67 3.27
N GLU A 234 -35.77 -16.83 4.58
CA GLU A 234 -36.45 -17.87 5.38
C GLU A 234 -37.89 -17.50 5.72
N SER A 235 -38.27 -16.22 5.62
CA SER A 235 -39.61 -15.75 5.98
C SER A 235 -40.49 -15.61 4.75
N THR A 236 -41.72 -16.06 4.87
CA THR A 236 -42.75 -15.98 3.81
C THR A 236 -43.10 -14.51 3.49
N HIS A 237 -42.96 -13.62 4.45
CA HIS A 237 -43.21 -12.17 4.29
C HIS A 237 -42.10 -11.47 3.53
N ASP A 238 -40.87 -11.97 3.65
CA ASP A 238 -39.71 -11.40 2.95
C ASP A 238 -39.56 -11.97 1.52
N LYS A 239 -40.21 -13.09 1.20
CA LYS A 239 -40.23 -13.69 -0.16
C LYS A 239 -40.88 -12.80 -1.21
N ALA A 240 -41.77 -11.91 -0.81
CA ALA A 240 -42.40 -10.93 -1.71
C ALA A 240 -41.50 -9.71 -1.98
N ALA A 241 -40.38 -9.57 -1.28
CA ALA A 241 -39.43 -8.44 -1.38
C ALA A 241 -38.11 -8.81 -2.07
N TYR A 242 -37.97 -10.08 -2.51
CA TYR A 242 -36.79 -10.55 -3.24
C TYR A 242 -37.05 -10.79 -4.71
#